data_8eff1d7702db23c4b8e49d82c16fb554
#
_entry.id   8eff1d7702db23c4b8e49d82c16fb554
#
_cell.length_a   1.000
_cell.length_b   1.000
_cell.length_c   1.000
_cell.angle_alpha   90.00
_cell.angle_beta   90.00
_cell.angle_gamma   90.00
#
_symmetry.space_group_name_H-M   'P 1'
#
loop_
_entity.id
_entity.type
_entity.pdbx_description
1 polymer ?
#
loop_
_entity_poly.entity_id
_entity_poly.type
_entity_poly.pdbx_seq_one_letter_code
_entity_poly.pdbx_strand_id
1 'polypeptide(L)'
;MFGVAKVHRRRDWLSSVSIISLIFFGLLGVGGLSSCKKVPTVDEEHFEKILLDIQLAEAMVQSYPVDSHDIYRAMFVEEILDQHKMTREQYRAAYEHYSEDHEAFQRMQERLKKKIYDAEKIEDLNLVY
;
A
#
# COMPACT_ATOMS: atom_id res chain seq x y z
N MET A 1 56.13 42.98 -37.74
CA MET A 1 55.37 43.59 -36.65
C MET A 1 53.93 43.09 -36.75
N PHE A 2 53.58 41.94 -36.27
CA PHE A 2 52.17 41.62 -35.96
C PHE A 2 52.14 40.50 -34.91
N GLY A 3 51.45 40.79 -33.81
CA GLY A 3 51.44 40.22 -32.52
C GLY A 3 50.87 38.86 -32.43
N VAL A 4 51.60 38.05 -31.68
CA VAL A 4 51.16 36.75 -31.17
C VAL A 4 50.49 37.03 -29.81
N ALA A 5 49.17 37.13 -29.84
CA ALA A 5 48.39 37.17 -28.60
C ALA A 5 46.95 36.67 -28.81
N LYS A 6 46.75 35.39 -28.98
CA LYS A 6 45.39 34.79 -28.88
C LYS A 6 45.36 33.27 -28.76
N VAL A 7 46.11 32.69 -27.85
CA VAL A 7 46.06 31.25 -27.61
C VAL A 7 45.73 30.86 -26.15
N HIS A 8 45.68 31.82 -25.21
CA HIS A 8 45.59 31.50 -23.78
C HIS A 8 44.17 31.46 -23.15
N ARG A 9 43.09 31.68 -23.96
CA ARG A 9 41.74 31.81 -23.39
C ARG A 9 40.87 30.55 -23.56
N ARG A 10 41.37 29.50 -24.21
CA ARG A 10 40.58 28.27 -24.42
C ARG A 10 40.82 27.16 -23.36
N ARG A 11 41.90 27.25 -22.58
CA ARG A 11 42.24 26.20 -21.63
C ARG A 11 41.49 26.34 -20.31
N ASP A 12 41.15 27.56 -19.91
CA ASP A 12 40.51 27.82 -18.64
C ASP A 12 38.99 27.54 -18.66
N TRP A 13 38.36 27.62 -19.81
CA TRP A 13 36.94 27.33 -19.95
C TRP A 13 36.63 25.83 -19.89
N LEU A 14 37.50 24.98 -20.41
CA LEU A 14 37.34 23.53 -20.40
C LEU A 14 37.53 22.94 -18.99
N SER A 15 38.37 23.55 -18.15
CA SER A 15 38.54 23.12 -16.75
C SER A 15 37.34 23.50 -15.87
N SER A 16 36.75 24.68 -16.09
CA SER A 16 35.55 25.10 -15.35
C SER A 16 34.30 24.31 -15.70
N VAL A 17 34.12 23.92 -16.95
CA VAL A 17 32.99 23.08 -17.37
C VAL A 17 33.10 21.66 -16.80
N SER A 18 34.32 21.12 -16.70
CA SER A 18 34.57 19.80 -16.16
C SER A 18 34.30 19.73 -14.66
N ILE A 19 34.63 20.75 -13.91
CA ILE A 19 34.41 20.83 -12.45
C ILE A 19 32.90 20.98 -12.13
N ILE A 20 32.16 21.81 -12.90
CA ILE A 20 30.72 22.00 -12.75
C ILE A 20 29.97 20.72 -13.08
N SER A 21 30.40 19.96 -14.09
CA SER A 21 29.82 18.66 -14.47
C SER A 21 30.01 17.61 -13.39
N LEU A 22 31.16 17.60 -12.72
CA LEU A 22 31.43 16.67 -11.60
C LEU A 22 30.60 17.00 -10.35
N ILE A 23 30.35 18.27 -10.05
CA ILE A 23 29.53 18.71 -8.92
C ILE A 23 28.06 18.38 -9.19
N PHE A 24 27.58 18.53 -10.44
CA PHE A 24 26.19 18.22 -10.78
C PHE A 24 25.90 16.70 -10.78
N PHE A 25 26.89 15.86 -11.13
CA PHE A 25 26.76 14.41 -11.07
C PHE A 25 26.86 13.87 -9.63
N GLY A 26 27.57 14.55 -8.74
CA GLY A 26 27.67 14.21 -7.33
C GLY A 26 26.38 14.53 -6.53
N LEU A 27 25.55 15.48 -6.97
CA LEU A 27 24.31 15.88 -6.26
C LEU A 27 23.10 14.99 -6.61
N LEU A 28 23.16 14.21 -7.69
CA LEU A 28 22.11 13.28 -8.09
C LEU A 28 22.23 11.89 -7.43
N GLY A 29 23.30 11.62 -6.69
CA GLY A 29 23.61 10.33 -6.12
C GLY A 29 23.12 10.08 -4.69
N VAL A 30 22.45 11.04 -4.02
CA VAL A 30 22.03 10.93 -2.61
C VAL A 30 20.50 10.85 -2.47
N GLY A 31 19.81 10.49 -3.53
CA GLY A 31 18.42 10.04 -3.46
C GLY A 31 18.38 8.58 -2.99
N GLY A 32 18.90 8.30 -1.80
CA GLY A 32 18.68 7.02 -1.14
C GLY A 32 17.18 6.81 -1.00
N LEU A 33 16.61 5.89 -1.78
CA LEU A 33 15.29 5.33 -1.58
C LEU A 33 15.30 4.57 -0.24
N SER A 34 15.22 5.32 0.85
CA SER A 34 14.81 4.76 2.13
C SER A 34 13.34 4.40 1.96
N SER A 35 13.07 3.26 1.33
CA SER A 35 11.82 2.55 1.47
C SER A 35 11.76 2.11 2.94
N CYS A 36 11.39 3.03 3.82
CA CYS A 36 10.98 2.67 5.16
C CYS A 36 9.74 1.81 4.99
N LYS A 37 9.88 0.49 5.05
CA LYS A 37 8.78 -0.43 5.27
C LYS A 37 8.11 0.02 6.56
N LYS A 38 6.99 0.73 6.45
CA LYS A 38 6.19 1.08 7.60
C LYS A 38 5.66 -0.23 8.17
N VAL A 39 6.14 -0.61 9.33
CA VAL A 39 5.55 -1.70 10.10
C VAL A 39 4.08 -1.30 10.33
N PRO A 40 3.11 -2.16 10.00
CA PRO A 40 1.70 -1.85 10.21
C PRO A 40 1.45 -1.60 11.70
N THR A 41 0.58 -0.65 11.99
CA THR A 41 0.20 -0.30 13.37
C THR A 41 -0.81 -1.29 13.97
N VAL A 42 -1.18 -2.33 13.21
CA VAL A 42 -2.16 -3.35 13.58
C VAL A 42 -1.49 -4.72 13.55
N ASP A 43 -1.75 -5.54 14.58
CA ASP A 43 -1.31 -6.93 14.63
C ASP A 43 -2.13 -7.82 13.68
N GLU A 44 -1.61 -9.03 13.40
CA GLU A 44 -2.22 -9.97 12.45
C GLU A 44 -3.65 -10.36 12.86
N GLU A 45 -3.91 -10.60 14.14
CA GLU A 45 -5.23 -11.01 14.63
C GLU A 45 -6.27 -9.91 14.42
N HIS A 46 -5.90 -8.66 14.71
CA HIS A 46 -6.79 -7.53 14.48
C HIS A 46 -7.01 -7.28 12.99
N PHE A 47 -5.96 -7.39 12.17
CA PHE A 47 -6.08 -7.28 10.73
C PHE A 47 -6.98 -8.38 10.14
N GLU A 48 -6.87 -9.62 10.64
CA GLU A 48 -7.73 -10.73 10.24
C GLU A 48 -9.22 -10.45 10.55
N LYS A 49 -9.52 -9.83 11.71
CA LYS A 49 -10.89 -9.41 12.06
C LYS A 49 -11.43 -8.37 11.06
N ILE A 50 -10.63 -7.35 10.74
CA ILE A 50 -11.02 -6.33 9.75
C ILE A 50 -11.30 -6.96 8.39
N LEU A 51 -10.44 -7.89 7.93
CA LEU A 51 -10.66 -8.61 6.68
C LEU A 51 -11.94 -9.43 6.71
N LEU A 52 -12.25 -10.08 7.84
CA LEU A 52 -13.49 -10.84 8.00
C LEU A 52 -14.70 -9.93 7.85
N ASP A 53 -14.74 -8.79 8.54
CA ASP A 53 -15.84 -7.85 8.50
C ASP A 53 -16.04 -7.29 7.08
N ILE A 54 -14.94 -6.98 6.38
CA ILE A 54 -14.99 -6.53 4.97
C ILE A 54 -15.54 -7.63 4.06
N GLN A 55 -15.16 -8.89 4.24
CA GLN A 55 -15.68 -9.99 3.43
C GLN A 55 -17.17 -10.25 3.68
N LEU A 56 -17.63 -10.13 4.93
CA LEU A 56 -19.05 -10.20 5.27
C LEU A 56 -19.84 -9.04 4.66
N ALA A 57 -19.31 -7.83 4.74
CA ALA A 57 -19.92 -6.67 4.10
C ALA A 57 -20.00 -6.82 2.57
N GLU A 58 -18.98 -7.39 1.93
CA GLU A 58 -19.00 -7.68 0.49
C GLU A 58 -20.11 -8.68 0.12
N ALA A 59 -20.32 -9.69 0.95
CA ALA A 59 -21.45 -10.62 0.77
C ALA A 59 -22.80 -9.90 0.92
N MET A 60 -22.92 -8.98 1.88
CA MET A 60 -24.14 -8.16 2.05
C MET A 60 -24.37 -7.26 0.85
N VAL A 61 -23.34 -6.67 0.25
CA VAL A 61 -23.45 -5.81 -0.95
C VAL A 61 -24.15 -6.56 -2.10
N GLN A 62 -23.95 -7.87 -2.22
CA GLN A 62 -24.59 -8.69 -3.28
C GLN A 62 -26.13 -8.75 -3.17
N SER A 63 -26.71 -8.41 -2.02
CA SER A 63 -28.16 -8.34 -1.83
C SER A 63 -28.79 -7.03 -2.31
N TYR A 64 -27.98 -6.02 -2.65
CA TYR A 64 -28.44 -4.73 -3.17
C TYR A 64 -28.49 -4.71 -4.71
N PRO A 65 -29.17 -3.74 -5.33
CA PRO A 65 -29.13 -3.56 -6.79
C PRO A 65 -27.71 -3.33 -7.30
N VAL A 66 -27.36 -3.98 -8.41
CA VAL A 66 -25.99 -4.01 -8.97
C VAL A 66 -25.43 -2.60 -9.23
N ASP A 67 -26.24 -1.66 -9.68
CA ASP A 67 -25.86 -0.28 -9.96
C ASP A 67 -25.52 0.54 -8.70
N SER A 68 -25.84 0.04 -7.52
CA SER A 68 -25.54 0.66 -6.23
C SER A 68 -24.44 -0.03 -5.44
N HIS A 69 -23.88 -1.15 -5.94
CA HIS A 69 -22.85 -1.92 -5.22
C HIS A 69 -21.62 -1.10 -4.82
N ASP A 70 -21.13 -0.23 -5.70
CA ASP A 70 -19.95 0.58 -5.40
C ASP A 70 -20.19 1.58 -4.26
N ILE A 71 -21.42 2.12 -4.18
CA ILE A 71 -21.82 3.06 -3.13
C ILE A 71 -21.88 2.32 -1.79
N TYR A 72 -22.57 1.18 -1.72
CA TYR A 72 -22.68 0.40 -0.48
C TYR A 72 -21.36 -0.17 -0.03
N ARG A 73 -20.52 -0.68 -0.97
CA ARG A 73 -19.18 -1.14 -0.67
C ARG A 73 -18.32 -0.06 -0.03
N ALA A 74 -18.30 1.14 -0.62
CA ALA A 74 -17.55 2.27 -0.08
C ALA A 74 -18.04 2.66 1.32
N MET A 75 -19.36 2.69 1.52
CA MET A 75 -19.97 3.03 2.80
C MET A 75 -19.64 1.99 3.88
N PHE A 76 -19.79 0.70 3.61
CA PHE A 76 -19.50 -0.35 4.58
C PHE A 76 -18.00 -0.42 4.93
N VAL A 77 -17.11 -0.25 3.97
CA VAL A 77 -15.67 -0.23 4.24
C VAL A 77 -15.31 0.94 5.16
N GLU A 78 -15.83 2.14 4.93
CA GLU A 78 -15.59 3.29 5.81
C GLU A 78 -16.11 3.03 7.23
N GLU A 79 -17.33 2.50 7.36
CA GLU A 79 -17.91 2.17 8.66
C GLU A 79 -17.10 1.12 9.42
N ILE A 80 -16.67 0.05 8.75
CA ILE A 80 -15.83 -1.00 9.35
C ILE A 80 -14.49 -0.40 9.81
N LEU A 81 -13.84 0.40 8.98
CA LEU A 81 -12.57 1.03 9.37
C LEU A 81 -12.73 1.97 10.55
N ASP A 82 -13.82 2.73 10.63
CA ASP A 82 -14.12 3.60 11.77
C ASP A 82 -14.35 2.78 13.06
N GLN A 83 -15.12 1.69 13.00
CA GLN A 83 -15.33 0.77 14.12
C GLN A 83 -14.01 0.20 14.66
N HIS A 84 -13.08 -0.12 13.77
CA HIS A 84 -11.74 -0.59 14.12
C HIS A 84 -10.74 0.53 14.43
N LYS A 85 -11.17 1.80 14.42
CA LYS A 85 -10.35 3.01 14.64
C LYS A 85 -9.13 3.06 13.72
N MET A 86 -9.34 2.69 12.47
CA MET A 86 -8.31 2.60 11.45
C MET A 86 -8.61 3.55 10.30
N THR A 87 -7.58 4.24 9.79
CA THR A 87 -7.71 5.01 8.56
C THR A 87 -7.53 4.11 7.32
N ARG A 88 -8.02 4.58 6.18
CA ARG A 88 -7.85 3.88 4.89
C ARG A 88 -6.37 3.68 4.53
N GLU A 89 -5.50 4.65 4.86
CA GLU A 89 -4.06 4.56 4.65
C GLU A 89 -3.41 3.49 5.53
N GLN A 90 -3.84 3.39 6.79
CA GLN A 90 -3.36 2.36 7.72
C GLN A 90 -3.79 0.97 7.28
N TYR A 91 -5.05 0.82 6.85
CA TYR A 91 -5.55 -0.43 6.30
C TYR A 91 -4.76 -0.87 5.06
N ARG A 92 -4.53 0.05 4.11
CA ARG A 92 -3.74 -0.25 2.92
C ARG A 92 -2.32 -0.65 3.26
N ALA A 93 -1.66 0.04 4.17
CA ALA A 93 -0.30 -0.29 4.63
C ALA A 93 -0.24 -1.67 5.31
N ALA A 94 -1.27 -2.02 6.10
CA ALA A 94 -1.39 -3.35 6.71
C ALA A 94 -1.60 -4.43 5.64
N TYR A 95 -2.48 -4.18 4.68
CA TYR A 95 -2.75 -5.10 3.59
C TYR A 95 -1.49 -5.38 2.75
N GLU A 96 -0.76 -4.32 2.37
CA GLU A 96 0.52 -4.43 1.65
C GLU A 96 1.53 -5.27 2.45
N HIS A 97 1.65 -5.00 3.74
CA HIS A 97 2.57 -5.72 4.63
C HIS A 97 2.24 -7.21 4.74
N TYR A 98 0.99 -7.54 5.06
CA TYR A 98 0.60 -8.95 5.26
C TYR A 98 0.52 -9.73 3.95
N SER A 99 0.27 -9.08 2.81
CA SER A 99 0.26 -9.72 1.50
C SER A 99 1.65 -9.95 0.89
N GLU A 100 2.72 -9.38 1.47
CA GLU A 100 4.11 -9.63 1.03
C GLU A 100 4.51 -11.10 1.17
N ASP A 101 4.10 -11.78 2.26
CA ASP A 101 4.24 -13.23 2.42
C ASP A 101 3.00 -13.93 1.88
N HIS A 102 3.08 -14.32 0.61
CA HIS A 102 1.96 -14.95 -0.10
C HIS A 102 1.43 -16.21 0.61
N GLU A 103 2.31 -17.05 1.14
CA GLU A 103 1.89 -18.29 1.81
C GLU A 103 1.21 -18.00 3.16
N ALA A 104 1.73 -17.06 3.94
CA ALA A 104 1.11 -16.66 5.20
C ALA A 104 -0.25 -16.01 4.95
N PHE A 105 -0.35 -15.15 3.93
CA PHE A 105 -1.60 -14.50 3.55
C PHE A 105 -2.64 -15.52 3.04
N GLN A 106 -2.23 -16.51 2.26
CA GLN A 106 -3.12 -17.58 1.82
C GLN A 106 -3.67 -18.37 3.01
N ARG A 107 -2.82 -18.75 3.98
CA ARG A 107 -3.28 -19.41 5.21
C ARG A 107 -4.28 -18.56 6.00
N MET A 108 -4.07 -17.24 6.07
CA MET A 108 -5.02 -16.30 6.66
C MET A 108 -6.37 -16.33 5.92
N GLN A 109 -6.38 -16.26 4.61
CA GLN A 109 -7.59 -16.35 3.79
C GLN A 109 -8.34 -17.68 3.97
N GLU A 110 -7.64 -18.77 4.14
CA GLU A 110 -8.25 -20.08 4.44
C GLU A 110 -8.91 -20.11 5.82
N ARG A 111 -8.28 -19.51 6.84
CA ARG A 111 -8.89 -19.36 8.17
C ARG A 111 -10.17 -18.52 8.12
N LEU A 112 -10.14 -17.41 7.34
CA LEU A 112 -11.32 -16.54 7.16
C LEU A 112 -12.48 -17.31 6.50
N LYS A 113 -12.23 -18.02 5.41
CA LYS A 113 -13.24 -18.85 4.75
C LYS A 113 -13.87 -19.87 5.70
N LYS A 114 -13.04 -20.51 6.53
CA LYS A 114 -13.53 -21.45 7.53
C LYS A 114 -14.43 -20.78 8.56
N LYS A 115 -14.04 -19.59 9.07
CA LYS A 115 -14.86 -18.83 10.04
C LYS A 115 -16.22 -18.46 9.45
N ILE A 116 -16.27 -18.01 8.20
CA ILE A 116 -17.52 -17.68 7.50
C ILE A 116 -18.39 -18.93 7.37
N TYR A 117 -17.82 -20.03 6.88
CA TYR A 117 -18.56 -21.29 6.69
C TYR A 117 -19.12 -21.84 8.02
N ASP A 118 -18.33 -21.81 9.09
CA ASP A 118 -18.77 -22.26 10.42
C ASP A 118 -19.90 -21.37 10.98
N ALA A 119 -19.88 -20.06 10.70
CA ALA A 119 -20.93 -19.12 11.09
C ALA A 119 -22.25 -19.38 10.34
N GLU A 120 -22.20 -19.57 9.02
CA GLU A 120 -23.37 -19.93 8.19
C GLU A 120 -24.02 -21.21 8.67
N LYS A 121 -23.22 -22.24 8.98
CA LYS A 121 -23.73 -23.51 9.47
C LYS A 121 -24.45 -23.40 10.81
N ILE A 122 -24.00 -22.51 11.71
CA ILE A 122 -24.66 -22.28 12.99
C ILE A 122 -26.01 -21.59 12.79
N GLU A 123 -26.09 -20.65 11.85
CA GLU A 123 -27.33 -19.94 11.52
C GLU A 123 -28.38 -20.90 10.96
N ASP A 124 -28.00 -21.75 10.03
CA ASP A 124 -28.88 -22.79 9.47
C ASP A 124 -29.45 -23.74 10.54
N LEU A 125 -28.62 -24.12 11.53
CA LEU A 125 -29.08 -24.96 12.64
C LEU A 125 -30.07 -24.26 13.56
N ASN A 126 -29.92 -22.95 13.74
CA ASN A 126 -30.82 -22.14 14.60
C ASN A 126 -32.17 -21.83 13.92
N LEU A 127 -32.26 -21.92 12.61
CA LEU A 127 -33.51 -21.72 11.85
C LEU A 127 -34.40 -22.97 11.83
N VAL A 128 -33.88 -24.13 12.26
CA VAL A 128 -34.61 -25.43 12.22
C VAL A 128 -35.36 -25.72 13.54
N TYR A 129 -35.21 -24.86 14.56
CA TYR A 129 -35.92 -24.94 15.84
C TYR A 129 -36.80 -23.69 16.06
#